data_4749431326780e8a782c3254b8585ed2
#
_entry.id   4749431326780e8a782c3254b8585ed2
#
_cell.length_a   1.000
_cell.length_b   1.000
_cell.length_c   1.000
_cell.angle_alpha   90.00
_cell.angle_beta   90.00
_cell.angle_gamma   90.00
#
_symmetry.space_group_name_H-M   'P 1'
#
loop_
_entity.id
_entity.type
_entity.pdbx_description
1 polymer ?
#
loop_
_entity_poly.entity_id
_entity_poly.type
_entity_poly.pdbx_seq_one_letter_code
_entity_poly.pdbx_strand_id
1 'polypeptide(L)'
;HIDFSLTKYTELTDLTGQLNLFLHRWEKIYGKDEVETTSAERLQGIILRAYKQTGKTIAVLIDEYDAPLLDSNSDIPLQQQLRNEMRKFFSPLKGLGQYLRFLFITGISKFSQMSIFSELNNLKNISMRDDFSALCGITEQELLTQLKSDIARMAEANGETYDEACLHLKQQYDGYHFSKHCEDIYNPFSLFNAFDSKEYKNFWFSTGTPTFLIDLLQEVDFDVRELESVEATDEQFDAPTERITSPIPVLYQSGYLTIKGYDPDFQIYRLAYPNGEVRKGFIESLLPAYVHLPGQNNTFYVVSFIRDLRKGDIESCLERT
;
A
#
# COMPACT_ATOMS: atom_id res chain seq x y z
N HIS A 1 -11.77 5.70 15.19
CA HIS A 1 -11.16 5.02 14.05
C HIS A 1 -12.18 4.89 12.94
N ILE A 2 -11.82 5.32 11.73
CA ILE A 2 -12.58 5.22 10.49
C ILE A 2 -11.76 4.36 9.55
N ASP A 3 -12.33 3.26 9.09
CA ASP A 3 -11.69 2.32 8.19
C ASP A 3 -12.55 2.16 6.95
N PHE A 4 -12.04 2.60 5.81
CA PHE A 4 -12.75 2.56 4.54
C PHE A 4 -12.58 1.24 3.78
N SER A 5 -11.74 0.31 4.25
CA SER A 5 -11.58 -1.01 3.62
C SER A 5 -12.77 -1.95 3.84
N LEU A 6 -13.67 -1.59 4.75
CA LEU A 6 -14.75 -2.47 5.23
C LEU A 6 -15.90 -2.69 4.25
N THR A 7 -15.96 -1.96 3.13
CA THR A 7 -17.01 -2.09 2.11
C THR A 7 -16.45 -1.86 0.71
N LYS A 8 -17.22 -2.21 -0.31
CA LYS A 8 -16.95 -1.85 -1.70
C LYS A 8 -17.81 -0.66 -2.10
N TYR A 9 -17.24 0.23 -2.91
CA TYR A 9 -17.83 1.51 -3.28
C TYR A 9 -18.19 1.52 -4.76
N THR A 10 -19.36 0.99 -5.07
CA THR A 10 -19.93 0.91 -6.43
C THR A 10 -20.95 1.99 -6.72
N GLU A 11 -21.45 2.64 -5.67
CA GLU A 11 -22.38 3.77 -5.74
C GLU A 11 -22.20 4.72 -4.55
N LEU A 12 -22.73 5.94 -4.64
CA LEU A 12 -22.62 6.95 -3.56
C LEU A 12 -23.27 6.48 -2.24
N THR A 13 -24.29 5.66 -2.33
CA THR A 13 -25.01 5.12 -1.16
C THR A 13 -24.15 4.19 -0.32
N ASP A 14 -23.17 3.52 -0.89
CA ASP A 14 -22.21 2.69 -0.16
C ASP A 14 -21.40 3.55 0.82
N LEU A 15 -20.86 4.67 0.33
CA LEU A 15 -20.11 5.60 1.16
C LEU A 15 -20.98 6.24 2.23
N THR A 16 -22.13 6.79 1.85
CA THR A 16 -23.03 7.46 2.82
C THR A 16 -23.56 6.49 3.86
N GLY A 17 -23.83 5.24 3.48
CA GLY A 17 -24.21 4.16 4.39
C GLY A 17 -23.10 3.84 5.39
N GLN A 18 -21.87 3.70 4.91
CA GLN A 18 -20.71 3.43 5.76
C GLN A 18 -20.42 4.58 6.75
N LEU A 19 -20.47 5.83 6.27
CA LEU A 19 -20.33 7.02 7.14
C LEU A 19 -21.42 7.07 8.21
N ASN A 20 -22.68 6.79 7.84
CA ASN A 20 -23.79 6.72 8.78
C ASN A 20 -23.61 5.63 9.82
N LEU A 21 -23.04 4.47 9.46
CA LEU A 21 -22.77 3.39 10.39
C LEU A 21 -21.73 3.81 11.44
N PHE A 22 -20.63 4.47 11.03
CA PHE A 22 -19.65 5.01 11.96
C PHE A 22 -20.26 6.03 12.92
N LEU A 23 -20.97 7.02 12.37
CA LEU A 23 -21.61 8.06 13.18
C LEU A 23 -22.60 7.47 14.17
N HIS A 24 -23.44 6.54 13.75
CA HIS A 24 -24.43 5.90 14.63
C HIS A 24 -23.76 5.13 15.79
N ARG A 25 -22.65 4.44 15.56
CA ARG A 25 -21.88 3.75 16.61
C ARG A 25 -21.38 4.73 17.67
N TRP A 26 -20.85 5.87 17.26
CA TRP A 26 -20.35 6.89 18.20
C TRP A 26 -21.45 7.69 18.86
N GLU A 27 -22.57 7.96 18.16
CA GLU A 27 -23.75 8.59 18.74
C GLU A 27 -24.37 7.75 19.88
N LYS A 28 -24.32 6.42 19.77
CA LYS A 28 -24.71 5.54 20.88
C LYS A 28 -23.88 5.73 22.14
N ILE A 29 -22.62 6.13 21.99
CA ILE A 29 -21.68 6.32 23.11
C ILE A 29 -21.77 7.75 23.64
N TYR A 30 -21.70 8.74 22.74
CA TYR A 30 -21.54 10.16 23.10
C TYR A 30 -22.83 10.98 22.98
N GLY A 31 -23.91 10.37 22.50
CA GLY A 31 -25.19 11.03 22.28
C GLY A 31 -25.29 11.66 20.87
N LYS A 32 -26.50 12.11 20.54
CA LYS A 32 -26.88 12.77 19.29
C LYS A 32 -27.65 14.04 19.63
N ASP A 33 -27.48 15.08 18.81
CA ASP A 33 -28.35 16.28 18.82
C ASP A 33 -29.23 16.24 17.56
N GLU A 34 -30.53 16.55 17.73
CA GLU A 34 -31.51 16.52 16.64
C GLU A 34 -31.26 17.58 15.57
N VAL A 35 -30.55 18.66 15.90
CA VAL A 35 -30.17 19.71 14.95
C VAL A 35 -29.03 19.31 14.01
N GLU A 36 -28.28 18.24 14.36
CA GLU A 36 -27.18 17.71 13.56
C GLU A 36 -27.74 16.81 12.45
N THR A 37 -27.99 17.38 11.28
CA THR A 37 -28.68 16.70 10.17
C THR A 37 -27.71 16.12 9.15
N THR A 38 -26.56 16.76 8.94
CA THR A 38 -25.54 16.30 7.97
C THR A 38 -24.50 15.40 8.63
N SER A 39 -23.83 14.57 7.82
CA SER A 39 -22.72 13.72 8.30
C SER A 39 -21.57 14.53 8.93
N ALA A 40 -21.30 15.72 8.39
CA ALA A 40 -20.32 16.66 8.90
C ALA A 40 -20.68 17.21 10.27
N GLU A 41 -21.92 17.72 10.44
CA GLU A 41 -22.40 18.25 11.72
C GLU A 41 -22.40 17.18 12.80
N ARG A 42 -22.83 15.95 12.47
CA ARG A 42 -22.82 14.81 13.37
C ARG A 42 -21.40 14.44 13.83
N LEU A 43 -20.43 14.40 12.89
CA LEU A 43 -19.02 14.16 13.24
C LEU A 43 -18.49 15.24 14.20
N GLN A 44 -18.77 16.50 13.88
CA GLN A 44 -18.39 17.64 14.74
C GLN A 44 -19.00 17.51 16.15
N GLY A 45 -20.30 17.27 16.23
CA GLY A 45 -21.00 17.13 17.49
C GLY A 45 -20.51 15.96 18.35
N ILE A 46 -20.22 14.82 17.72
CA ILE A 46 -19.62 13.65 18.39
C ILE A 46 -18.28 14.01 19.02
N ILE A 47 -17.37 14.68 18.29
CA ILE A 47 -16.05 15.07 18.80
C ILE A 47 -16.19 16.04 19.99
N LEU A 48 -17.07 17.04 19.88
CA LEU A 48 -17.31 18.02 20.95
C LEU A 48 -17.91 17.35 22.21
N ARG A 49 -18.91 16.47 22.05
CA ARG A 49 -19.52 15.75 23.16
C ARG A 49 -18.55 14.76 23.80
N ALA A 50 -17.76 14.06 23.00
CA ALA A 50 -16.73 13.16 23.51
C ALA A 50 -15.69 13.92 24.38
N TYR A 51 -15.22 15.06 23.89
CA TYR A 51 -14.33 15.95 24.64
C TYR A 51 -14.99 16.43 25.95
N LYS A 52 -16.23 16.92 25.87
CA LYS A 52 -16.96 17.44 27.04
C LYS A 52 -17.18 16.36 28.10
N GLN A 53 -17.49 15.13 27.69
CA GLN A 53 -17.76 14.01 28.62
C GLN A 53 -16.50 13.44 29.25
N THR A 54 -15.40 13.40 28.52
CA THR A 54 -14.16 12.73 28.97
C THR A 54 -13.12 13.70 29.52
N GLY A 55 -13.19 14.96 29.19
CA GLY A 55 -12.13 15.96 29.44
C GLY A 55 -10.84 15.71 28.68
N LYS A 56 -10.83 14.76 27.71
CA LYS A 56 -9.65 14.37 26.94
C LYS A 56 -9.80 14.76 25.49
N THR A 57 -8.69 15.21 24.88
CA THR A 57 -8.62 15.45 23.45
C THR A 57 -8.72 14.14 22.65
N ILE A 58 -9.32 14.21 21.48
CA ILE A 58 -9.71 13.05 20.67
C ILE A 58 -8.61 12.72 19.66
N ALA A 59 -8.25 11.46 19.54
CA ALA A 59 -7.45 10.94 18.43
C ALA A 59 -8.40 10.52 17.29
N VAL A 60 -8.16 11.03 16.09
CA VAL A 60 -8.87 10.63 14.87
C VAL A 60 -7.92 9.84 13.99
N LEU A 61 -8.28 8.58 13.72
CA LEU A 61 -7.53 7.67 12.85
C LEU A 61 -8.40 7.38 11.63
N ILE A 62 -7.86 7.63 10.46
CA ILE A 62 -8.53 7.39 9.16
C ILE A 62 -7.65 6.43 8.39
N ASP A 63 -8.16 5.23 8.12
CA ASP A 63 -7.44 4.16 7.43
C ASP A 63 -8.06 3.91 6.07
N GLU A 64 -7.21 3.61 5.08
CA GLU A 64 -7.61 3.34 3.69
C GLU A 64 -8.51 4.45 3.11
N TYR A 65 -8.16 5.72 3.36
CA TYR A 65 -9.00 6.87 2.95
C TYR A 65 -9.30 6.91 1.45
N ASP A 66 -8.45 6.33 0.64
CA ASP A 66 -8.54 6.30 -0.82
C ASP A 66 -9.30 5.09 -1.38
N ALA A 67 -9.68 4.11 -0.55
CA ALA A 67 -10.43 2.93 -0.99
C ALA A 67 -11.71 3.27 -1.79
N PRO A 68 -12.55 4.28 -1.42
CA PRO A 68 -13.70 4.66 -2.23
C PRO A 68 -13.34 5.13 -3.64
N LEU A 69 -12.18 5.76 -3.79
CA LEU A 69 -11.72 6.29 -5.07
C LEU A 69 -11.04 5.24 -5.93
N LEU A 70 -10.33 4.30 -5.30
CA LEU A 70 -9.72 3.15 -5.98
C LEU A 70 -10.80 2.21 -6.54
N ASP A 71 -11.84 1.91 -5.76
CA ASP A 71 -12.96 1.07 -6.20
C ASP A 71 -13.77 1.69 -7.36
N SER A 72 -13.79 3.01 -7.47
CA SER A 72 -14.54 3.76 -8.51
C SER A 72 -13.64 4.29 -9.64
N ASN A 73 -12.43 3.76 -9.80
CA ASN A 73 -11.41 4.30 -10.73
C ASN A 73 -11.87 4.32 -12.20
N SER A 74 -12.71 3.38 -12.62
CA SER A 74 -13.29 3.32 -13.96
C SER A 74 -14.53 4.20 -14.16
N ASP A 75 -15.10 4.77 -13.09
CA ASP A 75 -16.30 5.62 -13.10
C ASP A 75 -16.00 7.03 -12.59
N ILE A 76 -15.53 7.89 -13.48
CA ILE A 76 -15.15 9.28 -13.15
C ILE A 76 -16.30 10.09 -12.50
N PRO A 77 -17.57 10.03 -12.98
CA PRO A 77 -18.69 10.68 -12.31
C PRO A 77 -18.91 10.21 -10.86
N LEU A 78 -18.88 8.90 -10.62
CA LEU A 78 -19.02 8.34 -9.29
C LEU A 78 -17.85 8.77 -8.40
N GLN A 79 -16.62 8.64 -8.89
CA GLN A 79 -15.41 9.05 -8.17
C GLN A 79 -15.49 10.51 -7.69
N GLN A 80 -16.00 11.42 -8.56
CA GLN A 80 -16.19 12.82 -8.20
C GLN A 80 -17.24 13.02 -7.10
N GLN A 81 -18.33 12.25 -7.11
CA GLN A 81 -19.36 12.29 -6.09
C GLN A 81 -18.83 11.79 -4.73
N LEU A 82 -18.13 10.65 -4.74
CA LEU A 82 -17.51 10.08 -3.54
C LEU A 82 -16.50 11.06 -2.92
N ARG A 83 -15.64 11.66 -3.73
CA ARG A 83 -14.67 12.69 -3.32
C ARG A 83 -15.35 13.89 -2.67
N ASN A 84 -16.41 14.41 -3.27
CA ASN A 84 -17.13 15.54 -2.74
C ASN A 84 -17.80 15.21 -1.39
N GLU A 85 -18.33 14.02 -1.24
CA GLU A 85 -18.96 13.60 0.03
C GLU A 85 -17.92 13.41 1.13
N MET A 86 -16.78 12.79 0.84
CA MET A 86 -15.68 12.67 1.79
C MET A 86 -15.14 14.03 2.23
N ARG A 87 -14.99 14.96 1.30
CA ARG A 87 -14.56 16.33 1.59
C ARG A 87 -15.51 17.03 2.54
N LYS A 88 -16.83 16.93 2.31
CA LYS A 88 -17.84 17.49 3.22
C LYS A 88 -17.74 16.84 4.60
N PHE A 89 -17.63 15.51 4.65
CA PHE A 89 -17.56 14.76 5.90
C PHE A 89 -16.37 15.17 6.77
N PHE A 90 -15.19 15.37 6.19
CA PHE A 90 -13.97 15.72 6.92
C PHE A 90 -13.77 17.22 7.14
N SER A 91 -14.53 18.09 6.48
CA SER A 91 -14.37 19.55 6.57
C SER A 91 -14.40 20.13 7.99
N PRO A 92 -15.19 19.59 8.96
CA PRO A 92 -15.22 20.09 10.33
C PRO A 92 -13.90 19.94 11.08
N LEU A 93 -13.06 18.95 10.71
CA LEU A 93 -11.79 18.69 11.40
C LEU A 93 -10.85 19.88 11.39
N LYS A 94 -10.99 20.78 10.38
CA LYS A 94 -10.22 22.01 10.28
C LYS A 94 -10.43 22.94 11.49
N GLY A 95 -11.68 23.05 11.95
CA GLY A 95 -12.05 23.94 13.07
C GLY A 95 -11.89 23.31 14.46
N LEU A 96 -11.59 22.02 14.51
CA LEU A 96 -11.60 21.23 15.76
C LEU A 96 -10.21 21.02 16.39
N GLY A 97 -9.17 21.70 15.91
CA GLY A 97 -7.77 21.47 16.33
C GLY A 97 -7.55 21.48 17.85
N GLN A 98 -8.25 22.36 18.60
CA GLN A 98 -8.15 22.39 20.07
C GLN A 98 -8.75 21.17 20.78
N TYR A 99 -9.64 20.43 20.12
CA TYR A 99 -10.29 19.23 20.64
C TYR A 99 -9.59 17.94 20.17
N LEU A 100 -8.68 18.05 19.20
CA LEU A 100 -7.95 16.92 18.66
C LEU A 100 -6.59 16.74 19.36
N ARG A 101 -6.28 15.52 19.78
CA ARG A 101 -4.96 15.10 20.23
C ARG A 101 -4.00 14.97 19.06
N PHE A 102 -4.45 14.27 18.01
CA PHE A 102 -3.83 14.19 16.70
C PHE A 102 -4.83 13.62 15.68
N LEU A 103 -4.53 13.84 14.42
CA LEU A 103 -5.21 13.26 13.27
C LEU A 103 -4.18 12.47 12.49
N PHE A 104 -4.44 11.18 12.24
CA PHE A 104 -3.58 10.31 11.45
C PHE A 104 -4.37 9.70 10.31
N ILE A 105 -3.82 9.78 9.10
CA ILE A 105 -4.48 9.36 7.86
C ILE A 105 -3.55 8.44 7.12
N THR A 106 -4.06 7.27 6.73
CA THR A 106 -3.36 6.29 5.91
C THR A 106 -4.15 5.96 4.64
N GLY A 107 -3.44 5.52 3.62
CA GLY A 107 -3.96 5.05 2.33
C GLY A 107 -2.83 4.61 1.43
N ILE A 108 -3.16 3.86 0.39
CA ILE A 108 -2.19 3.33 -0.58
C ILE A 108 -1.64 4.45 -1.46
N SER A 109 -2.53 5.33 -1.94
CA SER A 109 -2.17 6.33 -2.93
C SER A 109 -2.26 7.76 -2.41
N LYS A 110 -1.51 8.67 -3.01
CA LYS A 110 -1.68 10.13 -2.83
C LYS A 110 -2.89 10.69 -3.59
N PHE A 111 -3.78 9.84 -4.00
CA PHE A 111 -4.85 10.07 -4.95
C PHE A 111 -5.63 11.36 -4.73
N SER A 112 -5.73 11.80 -3.50
CA SER A 112 -6.64 12.89 -3.22
C SER A 112 -6.31 13.66 -1.96
N GLN A 113 -5.09 13.53 -1.44
CA GLN A 113 -4.67 14.37 -0.31
C GLN A 113 -4.94 15.84 -0.62
N MET A 114 -4.71 16.26 -1.87
CA MET A 114 -4.97 17.63 -2.30
C MET A 114 -6.46 17.96 -2.47
N SER A 115 -7.33 17.00 -2.75
CA SER A 115 -8.75 17.29 -3.03
C SER A 115 -9.70 16.99 -1.87
N ILE A 116 -9.49 15.92 -1.09
CA ILE A 116 -10.31 15.60 0.09
C ILE A 116 -9.87 16.42 1.30
N PHE A 117 -8.58 16.50 1.52
CA PHE A 117 -7.99 17.15 2.69
C PHE A 117 -7.38 18.52 2.40
N SER A 118 -7.64 19.11 1.22
CA SER A 118 -7.11 20.44 0.82
C SER A 118 -7.42 21.54 1.81
N GLU A 119 -8.48 21.40 2.58
CA GLU A 119 -8.87 22.35 3.61
C GLU A 119 -8.13 22.14 4.93
N LEU A 120 -7.53 20.96 5.14
CA LEU A 120 -6.77 20.63 6.34
C LEU A 120 -5.30 21.02 6.17
N ASN A 121 -5.03 22.32 6.17
CA ASN A 121 -3.69 22.90 5.95
C ASN A 121 -2.68 22.62 7.08
N ASN A 122 -3.08 21.94 8.14
CA ASN A 122 -2.25 21.52 9.27
C ASN A 122 -1.73 20.08 9.17
N LEU A 123 -2.08 19.34 8.12
CA LEU A 123 -1.53 18.00 7.88
C LEU A 123 -0.07 18.09 7.43
N LYS A 124 0.74 17.15 7.92
CA LYS A 124 2.12 16.95 7.47
C LYS A 124 2.22 15.60 6.77
N ASN A 125 2.73 15.62 5.54
CA ASN A 125 3.09 14.37 4.88
C ASN A 125 4.36 13.81 5.54
N ILE A 126 4.27 12.58 6.04
CA ILE A 126 5.36 11.88 6.72
C ILE A 126 5.89 10.67 5.94
N SER A 127 5.30 10.37 4.77
CA SER A 127 5.56 9.14 4.00
C SER A 127 7.02 8.98 3.57
N MET A 128 7.75 10.09 3.34
CA MET A 128 9.16 10.07 2.93
C MET A 128 10.08 10.73 3.97
N ARG A 129 9.70 10.77 5.23
CA ARG A 129 10.52 11.34 6.30
C ARG A 129 11.31 10.26 7.02
N ASP A 130 12.61 10.49 7.21
CA ASP A 130 13.51 9.58 7.91
C ASP A 130 13.00 9.18 9.31
N ASP A 131 12.44 10.14 10.07
CA ASP A 131 11.90 9.93 11.42
C ASP A 131 10.76 8.90 11.49
N PHE A 132 10.10 8.62 10.37
CA PHE A 132 8.91 7.75 10.30
C PHE A 132 9.09 6.55 9.37
N SER A 133 10.28 6.37 8.80
CA SER A 133 10.56 5.35 7.77
C SER A 133 10.29 3.91 8.26
N ALA A 134 10.50 3.64 9.55
CA ALA A 134 10.27 2.32 10.14
C ALA A 134 8.87 2.15 10.78
N LEU A 135 7.97 3.15 10.65
CA LEU A 135 6.68 3.16 11.35
C LEU A 135 5.78 1.95 11.00
N CYS A 136 5.80 1.51 9.76
CA CYS A 136 4.93 0.46 9.23
C CYS A 136 5.67 -0.83 8.87
N GLY A 137 6.93 -1.00 9.31
CA GLY A 137 7.77 -2.15 9.00
C GLY A 137 8.43 -2.75 10.23
N ILE A 138 9.27 -3.74 10.00
CA ILE A 138 10.12 -4.36 11.03
C ILE A 138 11.57 -4.09 10.62
N THR A 139 12.34 -3.47 11.52
CA THR A 139 13.77 -3.23 11.29
C THR A 139 14.58 -4.51 11.47
N GLU A 140 15.78 -4.56 10.88
CA GLU A 140 16.69 -5.70 11.09
C GLU A 140 17.02 -5.89 12.58
N GLN A 141 17.19 -4.78 13.32
CA GLN A 141 17.42 -4.84 14.77
C GLN A 141 16.24 -5.49 15.51
N GLU A 142 15.00 -5.13 15.20
CA GLU A 142 13.81 -5.74 15.81
C GLU A 142 13.71 -7.22 15.46
N LEU A 143 13.94 -7.58 14.19
CA LEU A 143 13.96 -8.97 13.74
C LEU A 143 14.96 -9.80 14.57
N LEU A 144 16.22 -9.33 14.64
CA LEU A 144 17.29 -10.08 15.31
C LEU A 144 17.19 -10.08 16.84
N THR A 145 16.43 -9.18 17.45
CA THR A 145 16.27 -9.11 18.91
C THR A 145 14.96 -9.69 19.39
N GLN A 146 13.83 -9.25 18.80
CA GLN A 146 12.49 -9.61 19.27
C GLN A 146 11.99 -10.92 18.66
N LEU A 147 12.39 -11.23 17.41
CA LEU A 147 11.90 -12.40 16.65
C LEU A 147 12.95 -13.52 16.52
N LYS A 148 13.99 -13.48 17.36
CA LYS A 148 15.07 -14.47 17.35
C LYS A 148 14.59 -15.92 17.46
N SER A 149 13.57 -16.17 18.29
CA SER A 149 13.00 -17.50 18.45
C SER A 149 12.24 -17.98 17.20
N ASP A 150 11.65 -17.05 16.46
CA ASP A 150 10.90 -17.36 15.25
C ASP A 150 11.86 -17.69 14.10
N ILE A 151 12.97 -16.96 13.99
CA ILE A 151 14.06 -17.27 13.06
C ILE A 151 14.62 -18.68 13.35
N ALA A 152 14.89 -19.00 14.61
CA ALA A 152 15.43 -20.31 14.99
C ALA A 152 14.48 -21.47 14.59
N ARG A 153 13.15 -21.31 14.82
CA ARG A 153 12.13 -22.28 14.40
C ARG A 153 12.02 -22.40 12.88
N MET A 154 12.18 -21.28 12.19
CA MET A 154 12.19 -21.25 10.71
C MET A 154 13.40 -22.01 10.16
N ALA A 155 14.60 -21.75 10.71
CA ALA A 155 15.84 -22.44 10.35
C ALA A 155 15.74 -23.95 10.56
N GLU A 156 15.26 -24.38 11.74
CA GLU A 156 15.04 -25.81 12.06
C GLU A 156 14.10 -26.47 11.05
N ALA A 157 12.98 -25.84 10.74
CA ALA A 157 11.97 -26.39 9.84
C ALA A 157 12.45 -26.56 8.40
N ASN A 158 13.38 -25.70 7.97
CA ASN A 158 13.93 -25.72 6.61
C ASN A 158 15.30 -26.42 6.51
N GLY A 159 15.84 -26.94 7.62
CA GLY A 159 17.15 -27.59 7.65
C GLY A 159 18.33 -26.63 7.40
N GLU A 160 18.18 -25.38 7.79
CA GLU A 160 19.12 -24.27 7.61
C GLU A 160 19.80 -23.91 8.91
N THR A 161 20.93 -23.26 8.82
CA THR A 161 21.51 -22.55 9.94
C THR A 161 20.73 -21.25 10.24
N TYR A 162 20.89 -20.69 11.44
CA TYR A 162 20.28 -19.43 11.81
C TYR A 162 20.66 -18.29 10.85
N ASP A 163 21.93 -18.23 10.45
CA ASP A 163 22.43 -17.20 9.55
C ASP A 163 21.89 -17.35 8.11
N GLU A 164 21.73 -18.58 7.63
CA GLU A 164 21.09 -18.85 6.34
C GLU A 164 19.62 -18.43 6.36
N ALA A 165 18.89 -18.74 7.43
CA ALA A 165 17.51 -18.30 7.58
C ALA A 165 17.39 -16.76 7.64
N CYS A 166 18.30 -16.07 8.34
CA CYS A 166 18.35 -14.60 8.32
C CYS A 166 18.58 -14.06 6.90
N LEU A 167 19.49 -14.67 6.13
CA LEU A 167 19.77 -14.25 4.77
C LEU A 167 18.57 -14.49 3.84
N HIS A 168 17.90 -15.63 3.95
CA HIS A 168 16.70 -15.95 3.18
C HIS A 168 15.56 -14.99 3.50
N LEU A 169 15.28 -14.73 4.78
CA LEU A 169 14.28 -13.74 5.21
C LEU A 169 14.59 -12.36 4.64
N LYS A 170 15.86 -11.95 4.68
CA LYS A 170 16.32 -10.67 4.14
C LYS A 170 16.08 -10.58 2.63
N GLN A 171 16.49 -11.56 1.88
CA GLN A 171 16.32 -11.57 0.41
C GLN A 171 14.85 -11.61 -0.01
N GLN A 172 13.99 -12.26 0.78
CA GLN A 172 12.61 -12.50 0.42
C GLN A 172 11.68 -11.37 0.87
N TYR A 173 11.90 -10.76 2.06
CA TYR A 173 10.91 -9.90 2.70
C TYR A 173 11.43 -8.52 3.15
N ASP A 174 12.74 -8.30 3.14
CA ASP A 174 13.37 -7.01 3.45
C ASP A 174 13.40 -6.09 2.23
N GLY A 175 13.89 -4.86 2.42
CA GLY A 175 14.29 -3.98 1.34
C GLY A 175 13.29 -2.90 0.98
N TYR A 176 12.21 -2.72 1.72
CA TYR A 176 11.40 -1.52 1.62
C TYR A 176 12.15 -0.34 2.21
N HIS A 177 12.25 0.74 1.44
CA HIS A 177 13.02 1.92 1.76
C HIS A 177 12.21 3.18 1.41
N PHE A 178 11.87 4.00 2.40
CA PHE A 178 10.87 5.06 2.26
C PHE A 178 11.43 6.48 2.30
N SER A 179 12.73 6.66 2.56
CA SER A 179 13.34 7.98 2.61
C SER A 179 14.79 7.95 2.10
N LYS A 180 15.48 9.10 2.10
CA LYS A 180 16.85 9.20 1.56
C LYS A 180 17.90 8.51 2.43
N HIS A 181 17.68 8.47 3.75
CA HIS A 181 18.70 8.10 4.75
C HIS A 181 18.18 7.09 5.78
N CYS A 182 17.12 6.34 5.45
CA CYS A 182 16.61 5.31 6.34
C CYS A 182 17.30 3.96 6.13
N GLU A 183 17.05 3.04 7.03
CA GLU A 183 17.35 1.63 6.84
C GLU A 183 16.24 0.93 6.03
N ASP A 184 16.56 -0.22 5.43
CA ASP A 184 15.56 -1.10 4.84
C ASP A 184 14.73 -1.74 5.94
N ILE A 185 13.47 -2.02 5.64
CA ILE A 185 12.54 -2.66 6.56
C ILE A 185 11.84 -3.85 5.91
N TYR A 186 11.53 -4.84 6.75
CA TYR A 186 10.79 -6.03 6.37
C TYR A 186 9.29 -5.74 6.28
N ASN A 187 8.62 -6.39 5.32
CA ASN A 187 7.17 -6.42 5.26
C ASN A 187 6.61 -7.26 6.43
N PRO A 188 5.87 -6.67 7.39
CA PRO A 188 5.39 -7.42 8.56
C PRO A 188 4.41 -8.54 8.18
N PHE A 189 3.54 -8.30 7.20
CA PHE A 189 2.55 -9.29 6.77
C PHE A 189 3.23 -10.55 6.24
N SER A 190 4.16 -10.39 5.30
CA SER A 190 4.88 -11.52 4.72
C SER A 190 5.77 -12.22 5.73
N LEU A 191 6.47 -11.45 6.56
CA LEU A 191 7.36 -12.00 7.58
C LEU A 191 6.62 -12.87 8.62
N PHE A 192 5.50 -12.38 9.16
CA PHE A 192 4.72 -13.14 10.13
C PHE A 192 4.04 -14.37 9.52
N ASN A 193 3.57 -14.30 8.28
CA ASN A 193 3.03 -15.46 7.58
C ASN A 193 4.12 -16.52 7.30
N ALA A 194 5.35 -16.08 6.98
CA ALA A 194 6.49 -16.99 6.83
C ALA A 194 6.81 -17.71 8.14
N PHE A 195 6.82 -17.02 9.27
CA PHE A 195 7.04 -17.62 10.58
C PHE A 195 5.93 -18.59 10.99
N ASP A 196 4.66 -18.25 10.69
CA ASP A 196 3.53 -19.11 11.01
C ASP A 196 3.55 -20.41 10.20
N SER A 197 3.73 -20.30 8.88
CA SER A 197 3.77 -21.46 7.96
C SER A 197 5.10 -22.19 7.96
N LYS A 198 6.19 -21.55 8.41
CA LYS A 198 7.58 -22.01 8.32
C LYS A 198 8.05 -22.25 6.88
N GLU A 199 7.55 -21.44 5.95
CA GLU A 199 7.85 -21.55 4.53
C GLU A 199 8.20 -20.17 3.95
N TYR A 200 9.08 -20.15 2.93
CA TYR A 200 9.39 -18.95 2.14
C TYR A 200 8.49 -18.88 0.91
N LYS A 201 7.38 -18.12 1.01
CA LYS A 201 6.37 -17.95 -0.06
C LYS A 201 6.12 -16.47 -0.37
N ASN A 202 5.42 -16.21 -1.46
CA ASN A 202 4.99 -14.87 -1.85
C ASN A 202 3.63 -14.55 -1.19
N PHE A 203 3.62 -14.32 0.12
CA PHE A 203 2.39 -14.15 0.92
C PHE A 203 1.63 -12.88 0.55
N TRP A 204 2.34 -11.76 0.38
CA TRP A 204 1.72 -10.49 0.02
C TRP A 204 1.03 -10.56 -1.34
N PHE A 205 1.66 -11.19 -2.33
CA PHE A 205 1.08 -11.40 -3.65
C PHE A 205 -0.13 -12.33 -3.65
N SER A 206 -0.21 -13.27 -2.73
CA SER A 206 -1.35 -14.20 -2.64
C SER A 206 -2.64 -13.52 -2.20
N THR A 207 -2.57 -12.29 -1.69
CA THR A 207 -3.76 -11.52 -1.24
C THR A 207 -4.54 -10.87 -2.39
N GLY A 208 -3.96 -10.77 -3.58
CA GLY A 208 -4.65 -10.24 -4.77
C GLY A 208 -3.71 -10.07 -5.97
N THR A 209 -4.21 -10.38 -7.15
CA THR A 209 -3.50 -10.11 -8.40
C THR A 209 -3.65 -8.62 -8.73
N PRO A 210 -2.57 -7.90 -9.06
CA PRO A 210 -2.62 -6.47 -9.38
C PRO A 210 -3.15 -6.23 -10.80
N THR A 211 -4.36 -6.72 -11.11
CA THR A 211 -4.95 -6.65 -12.47
C THR A 211 -4.97 -5.24 -13.01
N PHE A 212 -5.39 -4.28 -12.17
CA PHE A 212 -5.39 -2.87 -12.52
C PHE A 212 -3.99 -2.35 -12.96
N LEU A 213 -2.93 -2.78 -12.26
CA LEU A 213 -1.57 -2.35 -12.62
C LEU A 213 -1.10 -2.99 -13.93
N ILE A 214 -1.50 -4.24 -14.17
CA ILE A 214 -1.18 -4.95 -15.43
C ILE A 214 -1.87 -4.25 -16.61
N ASP A 215 -3.15 -3.95 -16.47
CA ASP A 215 -3.93 -3.23 -17.47
C ASP A 215 -3.32 -1.85 -17.75
N LEU A 216 -2.91 -1.13 -16.70
CA LEU A 216 -2.23 0.16 -16.82
C LEU A 216 -0.91 0.06 -17.57
N LEU A 217 -0.06 -0.93 -17.26
CA LEU A 217 1.22 -1.13 -17.95
C LEU A 217 1.02 -1.44 -19.43
N GLN A 218 -0.01 -2.21 -19.79
CA GLN A 218 -0.36 -2.49 -21.17
C GLN A 218 -0.91 -1.26 -21.90
N GLU A 219 -1.76 -0.46 -21.21
CA GLU A 219 -2.35 0.75 -21.79
C GLU A 219 -1.29 1.80 -22.18
N VAL A 220 -0.25 1.95 -21.35
CA VAL A 220 0.84 2.91 -21.60
C VAL A 220 2.02 2.29 -22.37
N ASP A 221 1.93 1.03 -22.82
CA ASP A 221 3.00 0.29 -23.50
C ASP A 221 4.35 0.37 -22.79
N PHE A 222 4.33 0.17 -21.47
CA PHE A 222 5.51 0.32 -20.61
C PHE A 222 6.44 -0.89 -20.73
N ASP A 223 7.74 -0.64 -20.93
CA ASP A 223 8.75 -1.71 -20.90
C ASP A 223 8.99 -2.20 -19.47
N VAL A 224 8.39 -3.34 -19.13
CA VAL A 224 8.47 -3.92 -17.78
C VAL A 224 9.90 -4.27 -17.34
N ARG A 225 10.86 -4.34 -18.26
CA ARG A 225 12.28 -4.56 -17.95
C ARG A 225 12.90 -3.34 -17.25
N GLU A 226 12.37 -2.15 -17.47
CA GLU A 226 12.81 -0.92 -16.81
C GLU A 226 12.54 -0.94 -15.31
N LEU A 227 11.59 -1.77 -14.83
CA LEU A 227 11.26 -1.88 -13.40
C LEU A 227 12.41 -2.42 -12.52
N GLU A 228 13.44 -2.99 -13.11
CA GLU A 228 14.66 -3.38 -12.39
C GLU A 228 15.48 -2.17 -11.90
N SER A 229 15.35 -1.01 -12.58
CA SER A 229 16.03 0.23 -12.18
C SER A 229 15.39 1.42 -12.89
N VAL A 230 14.47 2.10 -12.21
CA VAL A 230 13.79 3.30 -12.70
C VAL A 230 14.44 4.53 -12.09
N GLU A 231 14.79 5.51 -12.91
CA GLU A 231 15.22 6.82 -12.43
C GLU A 231 14.04 7.79 -12.44
N ALA A 232 13.80 8.47 -11.33
CA ALA A 232 12.71 9.43 -11.20
C ALA A 232 12.99 10.49 -10.14
N THR A 233 12.43 11.69 -10.33
CA THR A 233 12.39 12.70 -9.26
C THR A 233 11.25 12.37 -8.28
N ASP A 234 11.30 12.92 -7.06
CA ASP A 234 10.22 12.78 -6.09
C ASP A 234 8.88 13.34 -6.63
N GLU A 235 8.92 14.42 -7.41
CA GLU A 235 7.73 14.94 -8.08
C GLU A 235 7.09 13.94 -9.06
N GLN A 236 7.88 13.02 -9.64
CA GLN A 236 7.39 12.03 -10.58
C GLN A 236 6.78 10.81 -9.90
N PHE A 237 7.45 10.19 -8.91
CA PHE A 237 6.94 8.96 -8.30
C PHE A 237 6.03 9.20 -7.09
N ASP A 238 6.12 10.36 -6.47
CA ASP A 238 5.26 10.79 -5.37
C ASP A 238 4.09 11.69 -5.86
N ALA A 239 3.85 11.68 -7.18
CA ALA A 239 2.76 12.43 -7.82
C ALA A 239 1.38 11.89 -7.45
N PRO A 240 0.33 12.74 -7.44
CA PRO A 240 -1.04 12.28 -7.36
C PRO A 240 -1.41 11.37 -8.54
N THR A 241 -2.09 10.27 -8.26
CA THR A 241 -2.47 9.25 -9.25
C THR A 241 -3.82 9.52 -9.94
N GLU A 242 -4.33 10.75 -9.87
CA GLU A 242 -5.62 11.14 -10.47
C GLU A 242 -5.62 11.19 -12.01
N ARG A 243 -4.44 11.37 -12.61
CA ARG A 243 -4.24 11.36 -14.05
C ARG A 243 -3.00 10.54 -14.34
N ILE A 244 -3.20 9.28 -14.61
CA ILE A 244 -2.12 8.34 -14.81
C ILE A 244 -1.53 8.54 -16.21
N THR A 245 -0.42 9.26 -16.28
CA THR A 245 0.40 9.39 -17.49
C THR A 245 1.64 8.50 -17.46
N SER A 246 1.94 7.94 -16.27
CA SER A 246 3.06 7.02 -16.02
C SER A 246 2.65 6.01 -14.94
N PRO A 247 3.01 4.73 -15.04
CA PRO A 247 2.69 3.73 -14.03
C PRO A 247 3.55 3.87 -12.77
N ILE A 248 4.67 4.60 -12.82
CA ILE A 248 5.66 4.69 -11.74
C ILE A 248 5.08 5.18 -10.41
N PRO A 249 4.26 6.27 -10.35
CA PRO A 249 3.65 6.70 -9.09
C PRO A 249 2.79 5.60 -8.45
N VAL A 250 2.00 4.91 -9.26
CA VAL A 250 1.11 3.84 -8.77
C VAL A 250 1.93 2.66 -8.25
N LEU A 251 2.94 2.22 -9.01
CA LEU A 251 3.82 1.12 -8.62
C LEU A 251 4.59 1.42 -7.33
N TYR A 252 5.09 2.65 -7.16
CA TYR A 252 5.78 3.07 -5.95
C TYR A 252 4.81 3.15 -4.75
N GLN A 253 3.70 3.85 -4.90
CA GLN A 253 2.73 4.05 -3.83
C GLN A 253 2.04 2.75 -3.40
N SER A 254 1.87 1.81 -4.33
CA SER A 254 1.34 0.47 -4.03
C SER A 254 2.40 -0.52 -3.52
N GLY A 255 3.66 -0.12 -3.37
CA GLY A 255 4.72 -0.95 -2.80
C GLY A 255 5.35 -1.97 -3.76
N TYR A 256 5.10 -1.88 -5.07
CA TYR A 256 5.80 -2.71 -6.06
C TYR A 256 7.20 -2.19 -6.37
N LEU A 257 7.41 -0.89 -6.24
CA LEU A 257 8.73 -0.27 -6.28
C LEU A 257 9.03 0.41 -4.95
N THR A 258 10.33 0.54 -4.67
CA THR A 258 10.83 1.26 -3.50
C THR A 258 12.11 2.02 -3.87
N ILE A 259 12.56 2.94 -3.03
CA ILE A 259 13.81 3.66 -3.20
C ILE A 259 14.98 2.69 -3.01
N LYS A 260 15.91 2.64 -3.96
CA LYS A 260 17.17 1.86 -3.87
C LYS A 260 18.41 2.73 -3.96
N GLY A 261 18.24 4.02 -4.16
CA GLY A 261 19.34 4.98 -4.15
C GLY A 261 18.87 6.39 -4.43
N TYR A 262 19.72 7.35 -4.10
CA TYR A 262 19.49 8.77 -4.35
C TYR A 262 20.77 9.43 -4.82
N ASP A 263 20.71 10.15 -5.93
CA ASP A 263 21.78 10.99 -6.45
C ASP A 263 21.56 12.44 -5.99
N PRO A 264 22.38 12.98 -5.09
CA PRO A 264 22.18 14.33 -4.57
C PRO A 264 22.54 15.43 -5.60
N ASP A 265 23.41 15.13 -6.57
CA ASP A 265 23.86 16.12 -7.55
C ASP A 265 22.74 16.42 -8.57
N PHE A 266 21.98 15.41 -8.94
CA PHE A 266 20.86 15.52 -9.88
C PHE A 266 19.48 15.49 -9.21
N GLN A 267 19.41 15.23 -7.91
CA GLN A 267 18.18 15.02 -7.14
C GLN A 267 17.28 13.91 -7.72
N ILE A 268 17.93 12.85 -8.21
CA ILE A 268 17.27 11.71 -8.84
C ILE A 268 17.29 10.52 -7.89
N TYR A 269 16.13 9.86 -7.74
CA TYR A 269 16.00 8.59 -7.05
C TYR A 269 16.09 7.43 -8.03
N ARG A 270 16.70 6.36 -7.60
CA ARG A 270 16.64 5.07 -8.27
C ARG A 270 15.63 4.19 -7.55
N LEU A 271 14.61 3.77 -8.28
CA LEU A 271 13.56 2.88 -7.79
C LEU A 271 13.76 1.49 -8.40
N ALA A 272 13.47 0.45 -7.61
CA ALA A 272 13.45 -0.94 -8.08
C ALA A 272 12.53 -1.77 -7.19
N TYR A 273 12.38 -3.05 -7.49
CA TYR A 273 11.65 -3.98 -6.63
C TYR A 273 12.25 -4.00 -5.21
N PRO A 274 11.43 -4.01 -4.15
CA PRO A 274 11.93 -4.05 -2.79
C PRO A 274 12.71 -5.34 -2.51
N ASN A 275 12.18 -6.51 -2.91
CA ASN A 275 12.70 -7.80 -2.55
C ASN A 275 12.31 -8.93 -3.53
N GLY A 276 12.72 -10.15 -3.21
CA GLY A 276 12.47 -11.33 -4.03
C GLY A 276 10.99 -11.72 -4.12
N GLU A 277 10.22 -11.54 -3.06
CA GLU A 277 8.78 -11.80 -3.05
C GLU A 277 8.06 -10.95 -4.08
N VAL A 278 8.24 -9.63 -4.00
CA VAL A 278 7.55 -8.67 -4.88
C VAL A 278 8.00 -8.85 -6.33
N ARG A 279 9.32 -8.94 -6.55
CA ARG A 279 9.87 -9.15 -7.90
C ARG A 279 9.31 -10.40 -8.55
N LYS A 280 9.38 -11.54 -7.86
CA LYS A 280 8.92 -12.82 -8.39
C LYS A 280 7.41 -12.83 -8.62
N GLY A 281 6.63 -12.41 -7.62
CA GLY A 281 5.18 -12.40 -7.71
C GLY A 281 4.68 -11.47 -8.82
N PHE A 282 5.29 -10.29 -8.97
CA PHE A 282 4.90 -9.34 -10.02
C PHE A 282 5.22 -9.87 -11.42
N ILE A 283 6.42 -10.42 -11.64
CA ILE A 283 6.78 -11.04 -12.91
C ILE A 283 5.84 -12.20 -13.25
N GLU A 284 5.53 -13.07 -12.27
CA GLU A 284 4.58 -14.17 -12.46
C GLU A 284 3.17 -13.68 -12.83
N SER A 285 2.74 -12.54 -12.30
CA SER A 285 1.43 -11.95 -12.63
C SER A 285 1.39 -11.26 -14.00
N LEU A 286 2.54 -10.75 -14.48
CA LEU A 286 2.66 -10.14 -15.81
C LEU A 286 2.65 -11.17 -16.94
N LEU A 287 3.19 -12.36 -16.72
CA LEU A 287 3.37 -13.37 -17.75
C LEU A 287 2.09 -13.70 -18.55
N PRO A 288 0.91 -13.94 -17.93
CA PRO A 288 -0.31 -14.21 -18.68
C PRO A 288 -0.76 -13.07 -19.59
N ALA A 289 -0.43 -11.83 -19.23
CA ALA A 289 -0.83 -10.63 -19.96
C ALA A 289 0.09 -10.32 -21.17
N TYR A 290 1.37 -10.67 -21.07
CA TYR A 290 2.37 -10.38 -22.10
C TYR A 290 2.70 -11.60 -23.00
N VAL A 291 2.45 -12.81 -22.52
CA VAL A 291 2.70 -14.03 -23.28
C VAL A 291 1.35 -14.65 -23.67
N HIS A 292 1.00 -14.53 -24.94
CA HIS A 292 -0.23 -15.09 -25.51
C HIS A 292 -0.12 -16.61 -25.64
N LEU A 293 0.05 -17.32 -24.52
CA LEU A 293 0.07 -18.77 -24.54
C LEU A 293 -1.35 -19.33 -24.37
N PRO A 294 -1.79 -20.26 -25.21
CA PRO A 294 -3.09 -20.90 -25.05
C PRO A 294 -3.05 -21.88 -23.87
N GLY A 295 -3.80 -21.58 -22.80
CA GLY A 295 -4.10 -22.49 -21.70
C GLY A 295 -3.61 -22.09 -20.31
N GLN A 296 -4.15 -22.77 -19.29
CA GLN A 296 -3.94 -22.50 -17.86
C GLN A 296 -2.54 -22.87 -17.30
N ASN A 297 -1.57 -23.23 -18.12
CA ASN A 297 -0.26 -23.75 -17.70
C ASN A 297 0.93 -22.79 -17.96
N ASN A 298 0.68 -21.47 -18.01
CA ASN A 298 1.72 -20.48 -18.35
C ASN A 298 2.95 -20.56 -17.42
N THR A 299 2.75 -20.73 -16.12
CA THR A 299 3.85 -20.86 -15.15
C THR A 299 4.73 -22.08 -15.43
N PHE A 300 4.12 -23.20 -15.84
CA PHE A 300 4.86 -24.44 -16.17
C PHE A 300 5.70 -24.27 -17.46
N TYR A 301 5.19 -23.51 -18.42
CA TYR A 301 5.90 -23.20 -19.66
C TYR A 301 7.16 -22.36 -19.41
N VAL A 302 7.01 -21.30 -18.61
CA VAL A 302 8.13 -20.41 -18.26
C VAL A 302 9.19 -21.12 -17.41
N VAL A 303 8.77 -21.92 -16.43
CA VAL A 303 9.71 -22.71 -15.63
C VAL A 303 10.47 -23.72 -16.51
N SER A 304 9.78 -24.35 -17.46
CA SER A 304 10.41 -25.27 -18.40
C SER A 304 11.38 -24.55 -19.34
N PHE A 305 10.98 -23.40 -19.88
CA PHE A 305 11.83 -22.54 -20.73
C PHE A 305 13.11 -22.10 -19.99
N ILE A 306 12.98 -21.60 -18.75
CA ILE A 306 14.14 -21.23 -17.92
C ILE A 306 15.02 -22.45 -17.61
N ARG A 307 14.42 -23.61 -17.37
CA ARG A 307 15.15 -24.83 -17.08
C ARG A 307 15.94 -25.31 -18.29
N ASP A 308 15.38 -25.21 -19.50
CA ASP A 308 16.01 -25.57 -20.75
C ASP A 308 17.16 -24.58 -21.08
N LEU A 309 16.94 -23.28 -20.89
CA LEU A 309 18.00 -22.25 -20.98
C LEU A 309 19.18 -22.52 -20.01
N ARG A 310 18.89 -22.87 -18.76
CA ARG A 310 19.94 -23.20 -17.78
C ARG A 310 20.74 -24.45 -18.13
N LYS A 311 20.15 -25.35 -18.88
CA LYS A 311 20.82 -26.59 -19.38
C LYS A 311 21.58 -26.32 -20.69
N GLY A 312 21.41 -25.14 -21.30
CA GLY A 312 21.96 -24.84 -22.63
C GLY A 312 21.23 -25.55 -23.79
N ASP A 313 20.00 -26.05 -23.51
CA ASP A 313 19.17 -26.73 -24.50
C ASP A 313 18.37 -25.68 -25.32
N ILE A 314 19.07 -25.06 -26.28
CA ILE A 314 18.54 -24.00 -27.11
C ILE A 314 17.43 -24.53 -28.06
N GLU A 315 17.51 -25.78 -28.46
CA GLU A 315 16.55 -26.40 -29.37
C GLU A 315 15.18 -26.50 -28.71
N SER A 316 15.12 -27.03 -27.48
CA SER A 316 13.89 -27.10 -26.67
C SER A 316 13.36 -25.67 -26.31
N CYS A 317 14.23 -24.68 -26.14
CA CYS A 317 13.79 -23.30 -25.94
C CYS A 317 13.08 -22.72 -27.17
N LEU A 318 13.62 -22.95 -28.37
CA LEU A 318 13.07 -22.46 -29.65
C LEU A 318 11.77 -23.17 -30.04
N GLU A 319 11.61 -24.43 -29.69
CA GLU A 319 10.36 -25.19 -29.92
C GLU A 319 9.19 -24.70 -29.03
N ARG A 320 9.49 -23.99 -27.93
CA ARG A 320 8.49 -23.44 -27.01
C ARG A 320 8.11 -22.00 -27.30
N THR A 321 8.86 -21.31 -28.17
CA THR A 321 8.55 -19.94 -28.62
C THR A 321 7.76 -19.97 -29.92
#